data_eb2f0eabf1d99745d584d69d525dcb72
#
_entry.id   eb2f0eabf1d99745d584d69d525dcb72
#
_cell.length_a   1.000
_cell.length_b   1.000
_cell.length_c   1.000
_cell.angle_alpha   90.00
_cell.angle_beta   90.00
_cell.angle_gamma   90.00
#
_symmetry.space_group_name_H-M   'P 1'
#
loop_
_entity.id
_entity.type
_entity.pdbx_description
1 polymer ?
#
loop_
_entity_poly.entity_id
_entity_poly.type
_entity_poly.pdbx_seq_one_letter_code
_entity_poly.pdbx_strand_id
1 'polypeptide(L)'
;TGKSHEKRSTVMRYMKEILKKNRNWVIVYLSIGLFNAFMANYKANCFQRIVDGLSDRTISIFGILFYGVVLCVTYGMNYVDVYPTVKLENEIYLDFKLLALEKIGRMDYAEYQKLGTGKLIQQIENGANAGKGVLYNFWFEVVRNLVPTILFSLFFIWRIDPKITYF
;
A
#
# COMPACT_ATOMS: atom_id res chain seq x y z
N THR A 1 -3.83 -11.75 -31.20
CA THR A 1 -2.89 -11.89 -30.05
C THR A 1 -1.89 -10.74 -29.96
N GLY A 2 -1.41 -10.16 -31.08
CA GLY A 2 -0.41 -9.07 -31.09
C GLY A 2 -0.86 -7.75 -30.41
N LYS A 3 -2.07 -7.28 -30.70
CA LYS A 3 -2.61 -6.01 -30.12
C LYS A 3 -2.76 -6.04 -28.59
N SER A 4 -2.98 -7.20 -27.99
CA SER A 4 -3.09 -7.36 -26.54
C SER A 4 -1.73 -7.25 -25.82
N HIS A 5 -0.66 -7.79 -26.46
CA HIS A 5 0.70 -7.71 -25.94
C HIS A 5 1.26 -6.29 -26.02
N GLU A 6 1.03 -5.59 -27.11
CA GLU A 6 1.47 -4.20 -27.32
C GLU A 6 0.78 -3.24 -26.32
N LYS A 7 -0.52 -3.44 -26.07
CA LYS A 7 -1.29 -2.67 -25.10
C LYS A 7 -0.79 -2.89 -23.66
N ARG A 8 -0.44 -4.12 -23.30
CA ARG A 8 0.15 -4.44 -21.98
C ARG A 8 1.53 -3.82 -21.79
N SER A 9 2.39 -3.86 -22.80
CA SER A 9 3.74 -3.25 -22.74
C SER A 9 3.65 -1.73 -22.56
N THR A 10 2.72 -1.09 -23.23
CA THR A 10 2.47 0.35 -23.13
C THR A 10 1.98 0.74 -21.74
N VAL A 11 1.01 0.02 -21.18
CA VAL A 11 0.50 0.26 -19.81
C VAL A 11 1.62 0.08 -18.78
N MET A 12 2.41 -0.99 -18.88
CA MET A 12 3.54 -1.21 -17.95
C MET A 12 4.61 -0.12 -18.05
N ARG A 13 4.84 0.45 -19.22
CA ARG A 13 5.77 1.56 -19.39
C ARG A 13 5.28 2.80 -18.66
N TYR A 14 4.01 3.17 -18.83
CA TYR A 14 3.42 4.30 -18.09
C TYR A 14 3.43 4.09 -16.58
N MET A 15 3.11 2.90 -16.11
CA MET A 15 3.20 2.57 -14.68
C MET A 15 4.62 2.77 -14.13
N LYS A 16 5.64 2.34 -14.88
CA LYS A 16 7.05 2.54 -14.50
C LYS A 16 7.44 4.03 -14.46
N GLU A 17 6.95 4.83 -15.40
CA GLU A 17 7.21 6.27 -15.44
C GLU A 17 6.58 6.98 -14.22
N ILE A 18 5.33 6.67 -13.89
CA ILE A 18 4.63 7.17 -12.69
C ILE A 18 5.39 6.79 -11.41
N LEU A 19 5.81 5.52 -11.31
CA LEU A 19 6.58 5.03 -10.17
C LEU A 19 7.94 5.75 -10.04
N LYS A 20 8.63 5.97 -11.15
CA LYS A 20 9.91 6.67 -11.17
C LYS A 20 9.77 8.15 -10.76
N LYS A 21 8.71 8.80 -11.21
CA LYS A 21 8.40 10.18 -10.86
C LYS A 21 8.12 10.33 -9.36
N ASN A 22 7.35 9.41 -8.79
CA ASN A 22 6.92 9.43 -7.39
C ASN A 22 7.83 8.58 -6.46
N ARG A 23 9.05 8.22 -6.91
CA ARG A 23 9.95 7.28 -6.21
C ARG A 23 10.15 7.60 -4.74
N ASN A 24 10.34 8.85 -4.38
CA ASN A 24 10.60 9.23 -3.00
C ASN A 24 9.38 8.94 -2.10
N TRP A 25 8.18 9.26 -2.57
CA TRP A 25 6.94 8.97 -1.85
C TRP A 25 6.67 7.47 -1.77
N VAL A 26 6.98 6.71 -2.82
CA VAL A 26 6.89 5.24 -2.83
C VAL A 26 7.82 4.64 -1.77
N ILE A 27 9.07 5.11 -1.67
CA ILE A 27 10.03 4.64 -0.68
C ILE A 27 9.53 4.95 0.74
N VAL A 28 9.07 6.17 1.01
CA VAL A 28 8.54 6.57 2.32
C VAL A 28 7.33 5.70 2.68
N TYR A 29 6.38 5.54 1.75
CA TYR A 29 5.18 4.75 1.92
C TYR A 29 5.49 3.28 2.26
N LEU A 30 6.39 2.65 1.53
CA LEU A 30 6.79 1.25 1.76
C LEU A 30 7.58 1.09 3.06
N SER A 31 8.46 2.04 3.41
CA SER A 31 9.24 2.00 4.66
C SER A 31 8.34 2.08 5.88
N ILE A 32 7.36 2.99 5.87
CA ILE A 32 6.39 3.10 6.97
C ILE A 32 5.51 1.85 7.04
N GLY A 33 5.09 1.30 5.88
CA GLY A 33 4.33 0.05 5.83
C GLY A 33 5.09 -1.14 6.43
N LEU A 34 6.38 -1.28 6.09
CA LEU A 34 7.25 -2.30 6.65
C LEU A 34 7.40 -2.16 8.18
N PHE A 35 7.60 -0.94 8.66
CA PHE A 35 7.66 -0.64 10.08
C PHE A 35 6.35 -0.98 10.79
N ASN A 36 5.21 -0.58 10.24
CA ASN A 36 3.88 -0.86 10.79
C ASN A 36 3.60 -2.37 10.84
N ALA A 37 3.97 -3.12 9.80
CA ALA A 37 3.83 -4.58 9.79
C ALA A 37 4.70 -5.27 10.87
N PHE A 38 5.93 -4.80 11.06
CA PHE A 38 6.79 -5.26 12.16
C PHE A 38 6.17 -4.94 13.52
N MET A 39 5.74 -3.70 13.75
CA MET A 39 5.13 -3.27 15.01
C MET A 39 3.83 -4.00 15.33
N ALA A 40 3.02 -4.36 14.32
CA ALA A 40 1.80 -5.16 14.52
C ALA A 40 2.12 -6.54 15.10
N ASN A 41 3.10 -7.24 14.55
CA ASN A 41 3.55 -8.55 15.06
C ASN A 41 4.24 -8.42 16.42
N TYR A 42 5.06 -7.39 16.61
CA TYR A 42 5.73 -7.11 17.89
C TYR A 42 4.73 -6.84 19.00
N LYS A 43 3.69 -6.04 18.73
CA LYS A 43 2.59 -5.78 19.66
C LYS A 43 1.88 -7.08 20.08
N ALA A 44 1.59 -7.97 19.10
CA ALA A 44 0.95 -9.27 19.40
C ALA A 44 1.85 -10.14 20.31
N ASN A 45 3.14 -10.19 20.05
CA ASN A 45 4.10 -10.91 20.90
C ASN A 45 4.20 -10.32 22.31
N CYS A 46 4.22 -9.00 22.46
CA CYS A 46 4.20 -8.35 23.77
C CYS A 46 2.91 -8.65 24.54
N PHE A 47 1.76 -8.64 23.84
CA PHE A 47 0.48 -8.99 24.45
C PHE A 47 0.46 -10.44 24.93
N GLN A 48 0.95 -11.38 24.10
CA GLN A 48 1.04 -12.80 24.49
C GLN A 48 1.86 -12.98 25.76
N ARG A 49 3.01 -12.29 25.88
CA ARG A 49 3.82 -12.37 27.12
C ARG A 49 3.10 -11.88 28.38
N ILE A 50 2.23 -10.90 28.24
CA ILE A 50 1.40 -10.43 29.37
C ILE A 50 0.37 -11.50 29.73
N VAL A 51 -0.27 -12.13 28.75
CA VAL A 51 -1.26 -13.19 28.97
C VAL A 51 -0.59 -14.40 29.64
N ASP A 52 0.58 -14.83 29.16
CA ASP A 52 1.36 -15.93 29.73
C ASP A 52 1.75 -15.60 31.19
N GLY A 53 2.26 -14.40 31.45
CA GLY A 53 2.62 -13.92 32.80
C GLY A 53 1.40 -13.84 33.74
N LEU A 54 0.19 -13.59 33.22
CA LEU A 54 -1.06 -13.62 33.99
C LEU A 54 -1.37 -15.05 34.43
N SER A 55 -1.22 -16.02 33.52
CA SER A 55 -1.47 -17.43 33.79
C SER A 55 -0.50 -17.97 34.84
N ASP A 56 0.78 -17.56 34.77
CA ASP A 56 1.85 -17.99 35.66
C ASP A 56 1.95 -17.17 36.97
N ARG A 57 1.04 -16.20 37.17
CA ARG A 57 1.05 -15.24 38.30
C ARG A 57 2.36 -14.47 38.43
N THR A 58 3.07 -14.25 37.35
CA THR A 58 4.39 -13.56 37.32
C THR A 58 4.30 -12.19 36.61
N ILE A 59 3.13 -11.56 36.61
CA ILE A 59 2.93 -10.27 35.95
C ILE A 59 3.84 -9.21 36.53
N SER A 60 4.63 -8.58 35.66
CA SER A 60 5.39 -7.38 35.98
C SER A 60 4.62 -6.13 35.58
N ILE A 61 4.44 -5.19 36.51
CA ILE A 61 3.89 -3.85 36.20
C ILE A 61 4.71 -3.17 35.10
N PHE A 62 6.03 -3.37 35.09
CA PHE A 62 6.90 -2.86 34.05
C PHE A 62 6.55 -3.43 32.65
N GLY A 63 6.17 -4.71 32.54
CA GLY A 63 5.72 -5.33 31.28
C GLY A 63 4.44 -4.69 30.74
N ILE A 64 3.50 -4.36 31.62
CA ILE A 64 2.24 -3.68 31.24
C ILE A 64 2.53 -2.25 30.76
N LEU A 65 3.36 -1.50 31.49
CA LEU A 65 3.76 -0.15 31.09
C LEU A 65 4.49 -0.14 29.76
N PHE A 66 5.41 -1.08 29.56
CA PHE A 66 6.14 -1.25 28.30
C PHE A 66 5.17 -1.53 27.12
N TYR A 67 4.20 -2.41 27.32
CA TYR A 67 3.16 -2.65 26.32
C TYR A 67 2.36 -1.39 25.99
N GLY A 68 2.04 -0.59 27.00
CA GLY A 68 1.40 0.73 26.80
C GLY A 68 2.22 1.64 25.90
N VAL A 69 3.54 1.70 26.09
CA VAL A 69 4.44 2.46 25.20
C VAL A 69 4.42 1.92 23.78
N VAL A 70 4.47 0.59 23.61
CA VAL A 70 4.38 -0.06 22.29
C VAL A 70 3.07 0.31 21.58
N LEU A 71 1.94 0.34 22.31
CA LEU A 71 0.66 0.79 21.76
C LEU A 71 0.71 2.25 21.30
N CYS A 72 1.22 3.15 22.13
CA CYS A 72 1.34 4.58 21.81
C CYS A 72 2.20 4.79 20.55
N VAL A 73 3.34 4.09 20.44
CA VAL A 73 4.20 4.16 19.24
C VAL A 73 3.46 3.64 18.01
N THR A 74 2.78 2.50 18.12
CA THR A 74 2.06 1.90 16.99
C THR A 74 0.95 2.82 16.48
N TYR A 75 0.13 3.36 17.36
CA TYR A 75 -0.96 4.26 16.97
C TYR A 75 -0.46 5.63 16.49
N GLY A 76 0.61 6.14 17.10
CA GLY A 76 1.27 7.36 16.63
C GLY A 76 1.82 7.21 15.21
N MET A 77 2.46 6.09 14.91
CA MET A 77 2.95 5.80 13.54
C MET A 77 1.82 5.63 12.53
N ASN A 78 0.70 5.00 12.92
CA ASN A 78 -0.47 4.92 12.05
C ASN A 78 -1.01 6.32 11.69
N TYR A 79 -1.00 7.26 12.62
CA TYR A 79 -1.39 8.64 12.33
C TYR A 79 -0.43 9.33 11.35
N VAL A 80 0.88 9.18 11.55
CA VAL A 80 1.90 9.73 10.64
C VAL A 80 1.78 9.14 9.24
N ASP A 81 1.35 7.88 9.12
CA ASP A 81 1.19 7.15 7.87
C ASP A 81 0.08 7.69 6.96
N VAL A 82 -0.90 8.39 7.51
CA VAL A 82 -2.02 8.94 6.72
C VAL A 82 -1.52 9.91 5.65
N TYR A 83 -0.57 10.78 5.98
CA TYR A 83 -0.09 11.79 5.05
C TYR A 83 0.60 11.23 3.79
N PRO A 84 1.64 10.38 3.88
CA PRO A 84 2.27 9.80 2.69
C PRO A 84 1.33 8.88 1.90
N THR A 85 0.39 8.21 2.58
CA THR A 85 -0.64 7.38 1.97
C THR A 85 -1.54 8.19 1.04
N VAL A 86 -2.18 9.23 1.57
CA VAL A 86 -3.09 10.11 0.80
C VAL A 86 -2.32 10.87 -0.28
N LYS A 87 -1.11 11.33 0.03
CA LYS A 87 -0.26 12.05 -0.92
C LYS A 87 0.07 11.16 -2.12
N LEU A 88 0.56 9.95 -1.90
CA LEU A 88 0.91 9.02 -2.96
C LEU A 88 -0.31 8.62 -3.81
N GLU A 89 -1.45 8.34 -3.17
CA GLU A 89 -2.70 8.01 -3.84
C GLU A 89 -3.15 9.13 -4.79
N ASN A 90 -3.12 10.38 -4.32
CA ASN A 90 -3.50 11.54 -5.12
C ASN A 90 -2.53 11.81 -6.27
N GLU A 91 -1.22 11.69 -6.06
CA GLU A 91 -0.22 11.87 -7.11
C GLU A 91 -0.40 10.83 -8.23
N ILE A 92 -0.63 9.57 -7.87
CA ILE A 92 -0.90 8.50 -8.84
C ILE A 92 -2.18 8.78 -9.62
N TYR A 93 -3.26 9.19 -8.95
CA TYR A 93 -4.51 9.56 -9.61
C TYR A 93 -4.34 10.72 -10.60
N LEU A 94 -3.64 11.78 -10.17
CA LEU A 94 -3.36 12.95 -11.01
C LEU A 94 -2.50 12.59 -12.23
N ASP A 95 -1.50 11.74 -12.06
CA ASP A 95 -0.64 11.29 -13.16
C ASP A 95 -1.44 10.50 -14.21
N PHE A 96 -2.36 9.62 -13.79
CA PHE A 96 -3.26 8.93 -14.73
C PHE A 96 -4.24 9.89 -15.40
N LYS A 97 -4.75 10.87 -14.67
CA LYS A 97 -5.65 11.91 -15.21
C LYS A 97 -4.95 12.76 -16.27
N LEU A 98 -3.70 13.17 -16.01
CA LEU A 98 -2.87 13.90 -16.98
C LEU A 98 -2.60 13.08 -18.24
N LEU A 99 -2.28 11.78 -18.11
CA LEU A 99 -2.10 10.90 -19.26
C LEU A 99 -3.38 10.76 -20.10
N ALA A 100 -4.54 10.69 -19.46
CA ALA A 100 -5.82 10.64 -20.16
C ALA A 100 -6.11 11.95 -20.89
N LEU A 101 -5.84 13.09 -20.25
CA LEU A 101 -5.99 14.42 -20.86
C LEU A 101 -5.03 14.60 -22.06
N GLU A 102 -3.78 14.21 -21.93
CA GLU A 102 -2.80 14.26 -23.02
C GLU A 102 -3.25 13.44 -24.23
N LYS A 103 -3.80 12.25 -23.98
CA LYS A 103 -4.35 11.40 -25.04
C LYS A 103 -5.53 12.04 -25.76
N ILE A 104 -6.42 12.71 -25.03
CA ILE A 104 -7.56 13.43 -25.60
C ILE A 104 -7.08 14.67 -26.38
N GLY A 105 -6.10 15.40 -25.88
CA GLY A 105 -5.52 16.54 -26.60
C GLY A 105 -4.85 16.18 -27.93
N ARG A 106 -4.56 14.90 -28.17
CA ARG A 106 -4.04 14.39 -29.46
C ARG A 106 -5.11 13.80 -30.36
N MET A 107 -6.41 13.81 -29.94
CA MET A 107 -7.53 13.35 -30.77
C MET A 107 -7.87 14.34 -31.85
N ASP A 108 -8.37 13.83 -32.99
CA ASP A 108 -8.90 14.67 -34.05
C ASP A 108 -10.17 15.40 -33.58
N TYR A 109 -10.32 16.64 -34.00
CA TYR A 109 -11.46 17.50 -33.65
C TYR A 109 -12.81 16.87 -33.99
N ALA A 110 -12.90 16.16 -35.12
CA ALA A 110 -14.12 15.48 -35.54
C ALA A 110 -14.53 14.34 -34.57
N GLU A 111 -13.55 13.65 -34.01
CA GLU A 111 -13.77 12.58 -33.04
C GLU A 111 -14.13 13.15 -31.65
N TYR A 112 -13.48 14.27 -31.26
CA TYR A 112 -13.79 15.02 -30.04
C TYR A 112 -15.26 15.50 -30.05
N GLN A 113 -15.72 16.07 -31.19
CA GLN A 113 -17.07 16.62 -31.32
C GLN A 113 -18.16 15.53 -31.26
N LYS A 114 -17.89 14.33 -31.81
CA LYS A 114 -18.81 13.18 -31.75
C LYS A 114 -19.03 12.63 -30.34
N LEU A 115 -18.02 12.68 -29.49
CA LEU A 115 -18.07 12.11 -28.14
C LEU A 115 -18.77 13.00 -27.11
N GLY A 116 -18.72 14.31 -27.31
CA GLY A 116 -19.29 15.31 -26.40
C GLY A 116 -18.46 15.46 -25.11
N THR A 117 -18.39 16.67 -24.60
CA THR A 117 -17.51 17.03 -23.45
C THR A 117 -17.83 16.23 -22.19
N GLY A 118 -19.10 16.00 -21.88
CA GLY A 118 -19.49 15.25 -20.67
C GLY A 118 -19.02 13.80 -20.68
N LYS A 119 -19.13 13.11 -21.83
CA LYS A 119 -18.66 11.72 -21.96
C LYS A 119 -17.14 11.62 -21.89
N LEU A 120 -16.42 12.61 -22.43
CA LEU A 120 -14.98 12.68 -22.35
C LEU A 120 -14.50 12.85 -20.91
N ILE A 121 -15.10 13.78 -20.15
CA ILE A 121 -14.78 13.98 -18.73
C ILE A 121 -15.00 12.67 -17.96
N GLN A 122 -16.13 12.00 -18.17
CA GLN A 122 -16.44 10.73 -17.53
C GLN A 122 -15.42 9.64 -17.88
N GLN A 123 -14.96 9.58 -19.14
CA GLN A 123 -13.93 8.62 -19.55
C GLN A 123 -12.58 8.90 -18.90
N ILE A 124 -12.18 10.18 -18.75
CA ILE A 124 -10.97 10.58 -18.04
C ILE A 124 -11.02 10.13 -16.59
N GLU A 125 -12.11 10.46 -15.89
CA GLU A 125 -12.31 10.12 -14.49
C GLU A 125 -12.31 8.59 -14.27
N ASN A 126 -13.06 7.86 -15.07
CA ASN A 126 -13.11 6.40 -15.01
C ASN A 126 -11.74 5.77 -15.32
N GLY A 127 -11.02 6.29 -16.32
CA GLY A 127 -9.69 5.83 -16.68
C GLY A 127 -8.65 6.08 -15.58
N ALA A 128 -8.67 7.28 -14.98
CA ALA A 128 -7.80 7.64 -13.87
C ALA A 128 -8.07 6.79 -12.62
N ASN A 129 -9.35 6.61 -12.26
CA ASN A 129 -9.75 5.77 -11.14
C ASN A 129 -9.39 4.29 -11.37
N ALA A 130 -9.59 3.75 -12.57
CA ALA A 130 -9.19 2.39 -12.89
C ALA A 130 -7.67 2.21 -12.81
N GLY A 131 -6.89 3.15 -13.34
CA GLY A 131 -5.43 3.14 -13.25
C GLY A 131 -4.91 3.20 -11.81
N LYS A 132 -5.49 4.10 -11.00
CA LYS A 132 -5.23 4.17 -9.56
C LYS A 132 -5.59 2.86 -8.87
N GLY A 133 -6.75 2.30 -9.17
CA GLY A 133 -7.22 1.03 -8.57
C GLY A 133 -6.24 -0.11 -8.80
N VAL A 134 -5.73 -0.27 -10.01
CA VAL A 134 -4.76 -1.34 -10.32
C VAL A 134 -3.41 -1.08 -9.67
N LEU A 135 -2.87 0.14 -9.77
CA LEU A 135 -1.52 0.43 -9.30
C LEU A 135 -1.46 0.58 -7.79
N TYR A 136 -2.36 1.39 -7.22
CA TYR A 136 -2.36 1.73 -5.80
C TYR A 136 -3.10 0.68 -4.97
N ASN A 137 -4.41 0.46 -5.21
CA ASN A 137 -5.22 -0.41 -4.36
C ASN A 137 -4.85 -1.89 -4.48
N PHE A 138 -4.28 -2.33 -5.60
CA PHE A 138 -3.87 -3.73 -5.74
C PHE A 138 -2.36 -3.90 -5.48
N TRP A 139 -1.49 -3.35 -6.34
CA TRP A 139 -0.04 -3.61 -6.24
C TRP A 139 0.61 -3.04 -4.99
N PHE A 140 0.34 -1.78 -4.66
CA PHE A 140 0.96 -1.16 -3.48
C PHE A 140 0.41 -1.73 -2.19
N GLU A 141 -0.88 -2.01 -2.10
CA GLU A 141 -1.48 -2.58 -0.90
C GLU A 141 -0.99 -4.00 -0.65
N VAL A 142 -0.89 -4.84 -1.69
CA VAL A 142 -0.30 -6.19 -1.58
C VAL A 142 1.15 -6.14 -1.13
N VAL A 143 1.99 -5.33 -1.80
CA VAL A 143 3.43 -5.26 -1.48
C VAL A 143 3.66 -4.68 -0.09
N ARG A 144 2.87 -3.70 0.31
CA ARG A 144 3.04 -3.00 1.58
C ARG A 144 2.49 -3.75 2.79
N ASN A 145 1.31 -4.35 2.66
CA ASN A 145 0.58 -4.93 3.79
C ASN A 145 0.72 -6.46 3.82
N LEU A 146 0.38 -7.12 2.71
CA LEU A 146 0.31 -8.58 2.68
C LEU A 146 1.69 -9.23 2.79
N VAL A 147 2.65 -8.80 1.97
CA VAL A 147 3.98 -9.42 1.91
C VAL A 147 4.74 -9.25 3.24
N PRO A 148 4.90 -8.05 3.82
CA PRO A 148 5.59 -7.90 5.09
C PRO A 148 4.87 -8.58 6.25
N THR A 149 3.54 -8.55 6.28
CA THR A 149 2.77 -9.20 7.35
C THR A 149 3.00 -10.71 7.35
N ILE A 150 2.94 -11.36 6.19
CA ILE A 150 3.23 -12.80 6.07
C ILE A 150 4.67 -13.10 6.50
N LEU A 151 5.65 -12.35 6.00
CA LEU A 151 7.06 -12.56 6.32
C LEU A 151 7.33 -12.41 7.82
N PHE A 152 6.82 -11.36 8.44
CA PHE A 152 7.01 -11.15 9.88
C PHE A 152 6.23 -12.15 10.72
N SER A 153 5.01 -12.53 10.32
CA SER A 153 4.25 -13.57 11.02
C SER A 153 5.01 -14.91 11.01
N LEU A 154 5.53 -15.33 9.87
CA LEU A 154 6.34 -16.55 9.76
C LEU A 154 7.62 -16.45 10.61
N PHE A 155 8.30 -15.30 10.59
CA PHE A 155 9.47 -15.08 11.41
C PHE A 155 9.19 -15.19 12.90
N PHE A 156 8.09 -14.58 13.38
CA PHE A 156 7.72 -14.65 14.80
C PHE A 156 7.25 -16.04 15.21
N ILE A 157 6.50 -16.77 14.36
CA ILE A 157 6.08 -18.15 14.61
C ILE A 157 7.32 -19.06 14.69
N TRP A 158 8.25 -18.94 13.75
CA TRP A 158 9.51 -19.70 13.77
C TRP A 158 10.32 -19.47 15.04
N ARG A 159 10.30 -18.25 15.57
CA ARG A 159 11.01 -17.91 16.82
C ARG A 159 10.34 -18.51 18.06
N ILE A 160 9.02 -18.72 18.06
CA ILE A 160 8.28 -19.28 19.18
C ILE A 160 8.40 -20.81 19.19
N ASP A 161 8.13 -21.47 18.08
CA ASP A 161 8.29 -22.92 17.93
C ASP A 161 8.74 -23.27 16.50
N PRO A 162 10.04 -23.63 16.31
CA PRO A 162 10.58 -23.98 15.01
C PRO A 162 9.86 -25.19 14.35
N LYS A 163 9.24 -26.07 15.14
CA LYS A 163 8.59 -27.28 14.61
C LYS A 163 7.29 -26.98 13.87
N ILE A 164 6.59 -25.90 14.23
CA ILE A 164 5.32 -25.50 13.60
C ILE A 164 5.54 -24.97 12.17
N THR A 165 6.73 -24.47 11.87
CA THR A 165 7.04 -23.86 10.58
C THR A 165 7.33 -24.88 9.47
N TYR A 166 7.54 -26.16 9.83
CA TYR A 166 7.86 -27.24 8.88
C TYR A 166 6.62 -28.05 8.42
N PHE A 167 5.41 -27.67 8.83
CA PHE A 167 4.14 -28.21 8.34
C PHE A 167 3.44 -27.17 7.47
#